data_fccef0e8e8247747216a97fd481090ad
#
_entry.id   fccef0e8e8247747216a97fd481090ad
#
_cell.length_a   1.000
_cell.length_b   1.000
_cell.length_c   1.000
_cell.angle_alpha   90.00
_cell.angle_beta   90.00
_cell.angle_gamma   90.00
#
_symmetry.space_group_name_H-M   'P 1'
#
loop_
_entity.id
_entity.type
_entity.pdbx_description
1 polymer ?
#
loop_
_entity_poly.entity_id
_entity_poly.type
_entity_poly.pdbx_seq_one_letter_code
_entity_poly.pdbx_strand_id
1 'polypeptide(L)'
;MPNTTPLWLFDLDNTLHNASHAIFPAINANMNVFMARVLEQQGLPAHQDAVNEMRQRYWRLYGATLMGMVQHHQVKPEDFLRDAHAIEDLLSMIRAERGLLQLLQRLPGRKILLTNAPWHYSRQVVRHLGLQRHFDKHISIESMRVHRQLKPKPSRQMLLQLIARERVPAHRCILVEDTAVNLKSAKQLGLRTVWVTQYLRSNPHAPSEDLRRLTTQPAYVDVKVSSVRQLMSHLHRLGN
;
A
#
# COMPACT_ATOMS: atom_id res chain seq x y z
N MET A 1 20.94 25.49 -2.49
CA MET A 1 19.53 25.80 -2.77
C MET A 1 18.72 24.64 -2.22
N PRO A 2 17.66 24.85 -1.41
CA PRO A 2 16.79 23.76 -1.02
C PRO A 2 16.19 23.15 -2.29
N ASN A 3 16.22 21.82 -2.38
CA ASN A 3 15.70 21.06 -3.51
C ASN A 3 14.19 21.37 -3.66
N THR A 4 13.81 22.15 -4.67
CA THR A 4 12.44 22.64 -4.86
C THR A 4 11.53 21.59 -5.48
N THR A 5 12.08 20.46 -5.93
CA THR A 5 11.31 19.41 -6.61
C THR A 5 10.56 18.52 -5.61
N PRO A 6 9.34 18.08 -5.94
CA PRO A 6 8.54 17.22 -5.06
C PRO A 6 9.15 15.82 -4.91
N LEU A 7 8.81 15.18 -3.79
CA LEU A 7 9.05 13.75 -3.56
C LEU A 7 7.71 13.01 -3.61
N TRP A 8 7.54 12.16 -4.61
CA TRP A 8 6.37 11.31 -4.75
C TRP A 8 6.59 9.98 -4.03
N LEU A 9 5.66 9.62 -3.18
CA LEU A 9 5.57 8.32 -2.52
C LEU A 9 4.39 7.58 -3.13
N PHE A 10 4.65 6.61 -3.99
CA PHE A 10 3.60 5.83 -4.65
C PHE A 10 3.36 4.52 -3.91
N ASP A 11 2.15 4.26 -3.55
CA ASP A 11 1.71 2.91 -3.25
C ASP A 11 1.62 2.07 -4.53
N LEU A 12 1.50 0.74 -4.38
CA LEU A 12 1.49 -0.21 -5.49
C LEU A 12 0.09 -0.77 -5.76
N ASP A 13 -0.41 -1.55 -4.81
CA ASP A 13 -1.62 -2.35 -4.98
C ASP A 13 -2.88 -1.47 -4.94
N ASN A 14 -3.76 -1.59 -5.93
CA ASN A 14 -4.90 -0.70 -6.15
C ASN A 14 -4.56 0.78 -6.38
N THR A 15 -3.28 1.11 -6.51
CA THR A 15 -2.80 2.45 -6.87
C THR A 15 -2.22 2.44 -8.28
N LEU A 16 -1.23 1.61 -8.57
CA LEU A 16 -0.59 1.49 -9.88
C LEU A 16 -1.15 0.32 -10.72
N HIS A 17 -1.75 -0.67 -10.08
CA HIS A 17 -2.41 -1.78 -10.74
C HIS A 17 -3.61 -2.28 -9.93
N ASN A 18 -4.50 -3.04 -10.56
CA ASN A 18 -5.68 -3.61 -9.92
C ASN A 18 -5.35 -4.92 -9.20
N ALA A 19 -4.98 -4.84 -7.93
CA ALA A 19 -4.76 -6.02 -7.10
C ALA A 19 -6.07 -6.68 -6.64
N SER A 20 -7.17 -5.91 -6.53
CA SER A 20 -8.49 -6.40 -6.10
C SER A 20 -9.12 -7.39 -7.08
N HIS A 21 -8.70 -7.36 -8.36
CA HIS A 21 -9.29 -8.21 -9.39
C HIS A 21 -9.05 -9.72 -9.13
N ALA A 22 -7.81 -10.11 -8.85
CA ALA A 22 -7.45 -11.52 -8.64
C ALA A 22 -6.37 -11.71 -7.55
N ILE A 23 -5.46 -10.78 -7.40
CA ILE A 23 -4.28 -10.92 -6.52
C ILE A 23 -4.68 -10.90 -5.05
N PHE A 24 -5.48 -9.94 -4.59
CA PHE A 24 -5.94 -9.91 -3.19
C PHE A 24 -6.79 -11.13 -2.82
N PRO A 25 -7.71 -11.64 -3.65
CA PRO A 25 -8.35 -12.94 -3.39
C PRO A 25 -7.34 -14.07 -3.16
N ALA A 26 -6.31 -14.19 -4.01
CA ALA A 26 -5.27 -15.21 -3.87
C ALA A 26 -4.43 -15.02 -2.58
N ILE A 27 -3.99 -13.79 -2.30
CA ILE A 27 -3.28 -13.46 -1.05
C ILE A 27 -4.16 -13.78 0.17
N ASN A 28 -5.44 -13.44 0.15
CA ASN A 28 -6.35 -13.72 1.25
C ASN A 28 -6.53 -15.22 1.49
N ALA A 29 -6.64 -16.00 0.41
CA ALA A 29 -6.71 -17.47 0.51
C ALA A 29 -5.43 -18.05 1.14
N ASN A 30 -4.26 -17.63 0.67
CA ASN A 30 -2.97 -18.06 1.20
C ASN A 30 -2.79 -17.63 2.67
N MET A 31 -3.17 -16.39 3.02
CA MET A 31 -3.16 -15.93 4.42
C MET A 31 -4.05 -16.81 5.29
N ASN A 32 -5.24 -17.18 4.81
CA ASN A 32 -6.15 -18.04 5.57
C ASN A 32 -5.54 -19.42 5.81
N VAL A 33 -4.90 -20.02 4.80
CA VAL A 33 -4.20 -21.32 4.94
C VAL A 33 -3.08 -21.20 5.98
N PHE A 34 -2.25 -20.16 5.89
CA PHE A 34 -1.19 -19.92 6.85
C PHE A 34 -1.72 -19.75 8.28
N MET A 35 -2.76 -18.90 8.43
CA MET A 35 -3.36 -18.60 9.73
C MET A 35 -4.01 -19.84 10.35
N ALA A 36 -4.76 -20.62 9.56
CA ALA A 36 -5.38 -21.85 10.04
C ALA A 36 -4.33 -22.79 10.64
N ARG A 37 -3.23 -23.04 9.91
CA ARG A 37 -2.11 -23.88 10.39
C ARG A 37 -1.53 -23.38 11.73
N VAL A 38 -1.32 -22.07 11.87
CA VAL A 38 -0.78 -21.48 13.12
C VAL A 38 -1.78 -21.60 14.27
N LEU A 39 -3.06 -21.37 14.01
CA LEU A 39 -4.11 -21.45 15.03
C LEU A 39 -4.32 -22.90 15.50
N GLU A 40 -4.32 -23.88 14.59
CA GLU A 40 -4.40 -25.32 14.91
C GLU A 40 -3.24 -25.74 15.81
N GLN A 41 -2.00 -25.31 15.50
CA GLN A 41 -0.82 -25.59 16.33
C GLN A 41 -0.93 -25.02 17.74
N GLN A 42 -1.73 -23.97 17.93
CA GLN A 42 -1.98 -23.33 19.23
C GLN A 42 -3.26 -23.81 19.92
N GLY A 43 -3.98 -24.77 19.34
CA GLY A 43 -5.26 -25.28 19.89
C GLY A 43 -6.39 -24.26 19.80
N LEU A 44 -6.32 -23.28 18.88
CA LEU A 44 -7.33 -22.24 18.67
C LEU A 44 -8.26 -22.60 17.52
N PRO A 45 -9.50 -22.02 17.47
CA PRO A 45 -10.42 -22.25 16.35
C PRO A 45 -9.78 -21.87 15.00
N ALA A 46 -9.71 -22.84 14.09
CA ALA A 46 -9.01 -22.70 12.80
C ALA A 46 -9.93 -22.97 11.59
N HIS A 47 -11.26 -23.09 11.80
CA HIS A 47 -12.20 -23.20 10.69
C HIS A 47 -12.30 -21.88 9.92
N GLN A 48 -12.74 -21.96 8.67
CA GLN A 48 -12.68 -20.87 7.69
C GLN A 48 -13.26 -19.54 8.21
N ASP A 49 -14.41 -19.58 8.90
CA ASP A 49 -15.06 -18.36 9.38
C ASP A 49 -14.26 -17.69 10.51
N ALA A 50 -13.74 -18.48 11.48
CA ALA A 50 -12.90 -17.95 12.56
C ALA A 50 -11.62 -17.32 12.03
N VAL A 51 -10.98 -17.95 11.04
CA VAL A 51 -9.78 -17.42 10.38
C VAL A 51 -10.08 -16.12 9.62
N ASN A 52 -11.18 -16.07 8.86
CA ASN A 52 -11.61 -14.88 8.14
C ASN A 52 -11.91 -13.72 9.09
N GLU A 53 -12.63 -13.98 10.17
CA GLU A 53 -12.94 -12.97 11.18
C GLU A 53 -11.67 -12.43 11.83
N MET A 54 -10.75 -13.30 12.23
CA MET A 54 -9.48 -12.93 12.84
C MET A 54 -8.61 -12.13 11.87
N ARG A 55 -8.53 -12.54 10.59
CA ARG A 55 -7.79 -11.82 9.55
C ARG A 55 -8.30 -10.39 9.38
N GLN A 56 -9.62 -10.22 9.29
CA GLN A 56 -10.26 -8.91 9.17
C GLN A 56 -10.09 -8.07 10.45
N ARG A 57 -10.19 -8.69 11.62
CA ARG A 57 -9.97 -8.03 12.91
C ARG A 57 -8.56 -7.49 13.01
N TYR A 58 -7.54 -8.28 12.66
CA TYR A 58 -6.15 -7.83 12.70
C TYR A 58 -5.86 -6.72 11.70
N TRP A 59 -6.43 -6.81 10.50
CA TRP A 59 -6.32 -5.73 9.53
C TRP A 59 -6.92 -4.41 10.06
N ARG A 60 -8.11 -4.47 10.68
CA ARG A 60 -8.77 -3.28 11.25
C ARG A 60 -7.99 -2.68 12.42
N LEU A 61 -7.46 -3.51 13.32
CA LEU A 61 -6.76 -3.04 14.52
C LEU A 61 -5.36 -2.52 14.25
N TYR A 62 -4.63 -3.15 13.33
CA TYR A 62 -3.20 -2.92 13.13
C TYR A 62 -2.84 -2.35 11.76
N GLY A 63 -3.80 -2.20 10.86
CA GLY A 63 -3.58 -1.77 9.48
C GLY A 63 -3.00 -2.85 8.56
N ALA A 64 -2.59 -3.99 9.11
CA ALA A 64 -2.12 -5.16 8.38
C ALA A 64 -2.33 -6.43 9.21
N THR A 65 -2.85 -7.49 8.59
CA THR A 65 -3.07 -8.81 9.25
C THR A 65 -1.77 -9.36 9.84
N LEU A 66 -0.66 -9.21 9.13
CA LEU A 66 0.67 -9.59 9.59
C LEU A 66 0.99 -9.09 11.00
N MET A 67 0.64 -7.83 11.31
CA MET A 67 0.96 -7.23 12.60
C MET A 67 0.25 -7.93 13.75
N GLY A 68 -1.01 -8.35 13.54
CA GLY A 68 -1.73 -9.17 14.51
C GLY A 68 -1.10 -10.56 14.70
N MET A 69 -0.70 -11.21 13.61
CA MET A 69 -0.05 -12.51 13.66
C MET A 69 1.31 -12.46 14.41
N VAL A 70 2.09 -11.43 14.16
CA VAL A 70 3.37 -11.21 14.88
C VAL A 70 3.13 -10.97 16.36
N GLN A 71 2.14 -10.12 16.71
CA GLN A 71 1.91 -9.69 18.09
C GLN A 71 1.27 -10.79 18.96
N HIS A 72 0.34 -11.56 18.40
CA HIS A 72 -0.47 -12.49 19.17
C HIS A 72 -0.06 -13.95 19.00
N HIS A 73 0.59 -14.30 17.89
CA HIS A 73 0.92 -15.69 17.54
C HIS A 73 2.42 -15.93 17.36
N GLN A 74 3.27 -14.93 17.64
CA GLN A 74 4.74 -15.01 17.53
C GLN A 74 5.24 -15.48 16.16
N VAL A 75 4.47 -15.17 15.12
CA VAL A 75 4.80 -15.52 13.73
C VAL A 75 5.99 -14.70 13.26
N LYS A 76 6.92 -15.32 12.55
CA LYS A 76 8.00 -14.60 11.87
C LYS A 76 7.42 -13.86 10.66
N PRO A 77 7.63 -12.54 10.56
CA PRO A 77 7.10 -11.76 9.43
C PRO A 77 7.46 -12.33 8.07
N GLU A 78 8.68 -12.81 7.94
CA GLU A 78 9.24 -13.34 6.70
C GLU A 78 8.49 -14.59 6.21
N ASP A 79 8.10 -15.49 7.12
CA ASP A 79 7.35 -16.69 6.79
C ASP A 79 5.93 -16.36 6.34
N PHE A 80 5.24 -15.47 7.07
CA PHE A 80 3.91 -15.01 6.70
C PHE A 80 3.90 -14.32 5.32
N LEU A 81 4.84 -13.41 5.09
CA LEU A 81 4.94 -12.66 3.84
C LEU A 81 5.25 -13.58 2.66
N ARG A 82 6.14 -14.55 2.83
CA ARG A 82 6.46 -15.53 1.81
C ARG A 82 5.25 -16.37 1.44
N ASP A 83 4.60 -16.99 2.43
CA ASP A 83 3.50 -17.93 2.20
C ASP A 83 2.26 -17.19 1.67
N ALA A 84 1.92 -16.01 2.21
CA ALA A 84 0.78 -15.21 1.75
C ALA A 84 0.91 -14.75 0.29
N HIS A 85 2.13 -14.49 -0.18
CA HIS A 85 2.38 -13.99 -1.53
C HIS A 85 2.95 -15.06 -2.49
N ALA A 86 2.85 -16.34 -2.14
CA ALA A 86 3.19 -17.47 -3.01
C ALA A 86 2.07 -17.67 -4.05
N ILE A 87 2.08 -16.87 -5.12
CA ILE A 87 1.10 -16.90 -6.20
C ILE A 87 1.77 -17.45 -7.45
N GLU A 88 1.32 -18.61 -7.93
CA GLU A 88 1.93 -19.30 -9.08
C GLU A 88 1.84 -18.47 -10.36
N ASP A 89 0.64 -17.98 -10.71
CA ASP A 89 0.38 -17.25 -11.95
C ASP A 89 0.28 -15.72 -11.76
N LEU A 90 1.09 -15.16 -10.85
CA LEU A 90 1.04 -13.74 -10.50
C LEU A 90 1.01 -12.82 -11.72
N LEU A 91 1.86 -13.07 -12.71
CA LEU A 91 2.01 -12.16 -13.85
C LEU A 91 0.75 -12.10 -14.73
N SER A 92 0.01 -13.20 -14.84
CA SER A 92 -1.25 -13.25 -15.57
C SER A 92 -2.38 -12.47 -14.88
N MET A 93 -2.27 -12.26 -13.57
CA MET A 93 -3.26 -11.56 -12.75
C MET A 93 -3.06 -10.04 -12.75
N ILE A 94 -1.90 -9.54 -13.19
CA ILE A 94 -1.59 -8.11 -13.14
C ILE A 94 -2.42 -7.36 -14.19
N ARG A 95 -3.22 -6.40 -13.72
CA ARG A 95 -4.03 -5.50 -14.54
C ARG A 95 -3.69 -4.06 -14.20
N ALA A 96 -3.22 -3.30 -15.18
CA ALA A 96 -2.89 -1.89 -15.00
C ALA A 96 -3.42 -1.05 -16.17
N GLU A 97 -3.60 0.25 -15.92
CA GLU A 97 -3.92 1.20 -16.98
C GLU A 97 -2.76 1.38 -17.95
N ARG A 98 -3.10 1.59 -19.20
CA ARG A 98 -2.12 2.02 -20.20
C ARG A 98 -1.62 3.44 -19.86
N GLY A 99 -0.34 3.71 -20.12
CA GLY A 99 0.22 5.05 -19.98
C GLY A 99 0.84 5.37 -18.60
N LEU A 100 0.97 4.40 -17.69
CA LEU A 100 1.67 4.60 -16.41
C LEU A 100 3.13 5.00 -16.60
N LEU A 101 3.80 4.38 -17.57
CA LEU A 101 5.19 4.69 -17.92
C LEU A 101 5.34 6.16 -18.29
N GLN A 102 4.53 6.63 -19.23
CA GLN A 102 4.53 8.02 -19.69
C GLN A 102 4.18 8.99 -18.55
N LEU A 103 3.24 8.62 -17.67
CA LEU A 103 2.93 9.41 -16.49
C LEU A 103 4.17 9.59 -15.62
N LEU A 104 4.83 8.48 -15.21
CA LEU A 104 5.98 8.54 -14.32
C LEU A 104 7.17 9.28 -14.95
N GLN A 105 7.35 9.21 -16.26
CA GLN A 105 8.37 9.98 -16.98
C GLN A 105 8.10 11.48 -16.96
N ARG A 106 6.83 11.89 -17.08
CA ARG A 106 6.42 13.30 -17.15
C ARG A 106 6.27 13.97 -15.78
N LEU A 107 6.00 13.21 -14.72
CA LEU A 107 5.88 13.77 -13.37
C LEU A 107 7.23 14.33 -12.92
N PRO A 108 7.27 15.62 -12.51
CA PRO A 108 8.52 16.23 -12.02
C PRO A 108 8.91 15.64 -10.66
N GLY A 109 10.21 15.66 -10.38
CA GLY A 109 10.74 15.28 -9.08
C GLY A 109 11.03 13.78 -8.92
N ARG A 110 11.48 13.45 -7.72
CA ARG A 110 11.88 12.10 -7.34
C ARG A 110 10.66 11.23 -7.01
N LYS A 111 10.77 9.93 -7.25
CA LYS A 111 9.70 8.96 -7.05
C LYS A 111 10.19 7.77 -6.24
N ILE A 112 9.48 7.45 -5.18
CA ILE A 112 9.73 6.28 -4.34
C ILE A 112 8.49 5.39 -4.39
N LEU A 113 8.68 4.12 -4.66
CA LEU A 113 7.66 3.12 -4.42
C LEU A 113 7.62 2.78 -2.94
N LEU A 114 6.46 2.90 -2.28
CA LEU A 114 6.26 2.69 -0.85
C LEU A 114 5.07 1.75 -0.64
N THR A 115 5.32 0.45 -0.51
CA THR A 115 4.26 -0.57 -0.46
C THR A 115 4.34 -1.45 0.79
N ASN A 116 3.18 -1.81 1.35
CA ASN A 116 3.09 -2.83 2.40
C ASN A 116 3.23 -4.27 1.86
N ALA A 117 3.39 -4.43 0.56
CA ALA A 117 3.70 -5.72 -0.04
C ALA A 117 5.17 -6.11 0.15
N PRO A 118 5.51 -7.41 0.18
CA PRO A 118 6.89 -7.87 0.29
C PRO A 118 7.69 -7.62 -0.99
N TRP A 119 9.00 -7.55 -0.83
CA TRP A 119 9.94 -7.27 -1.91
C TRP A 119 9.82 -8.22 -3.10
N HIS A 120 9.75 -9.53 -2.84
CA HIS A 120 9.70 -10.52 -3.91
C HIS A 120 8.47 -10.37 -4.81
N TYR A 121 7.30 -10.07 -4.24
CA TYR A 121 6.06 -9.81 -4.96
C TYR A 121 6.09 -8.46 -5.67
N SER A 122 6.33 -7.37 -4.94
CA SER A 122 6.27 -6.02 -5.49
C SER A 122 7.30 -5.78 -6.60
N ARG A 123 8.49 -6.40 -6.49
CA ARG A 123 9.50 -6.38 -7.56
C ARG A 123 9.01 -7.04 -8.84
N GLN A 124 8.32 -8.18 -8.75
CA GLN A 124 7.76 -8.87 -9.92
C GLN A 124 6.70 -8.01 -10.61
N VAL A 125 5.77 -7.42 -9.83
CA VAL A 125 4.73 -6.52 -10.36
C VAL A 125 5.35 -5.32 -11.08
N VAL A 126 6.26 -4.60 -10.42
CA VAL A 126 6.92 -3.40 -10.98
C VAL A 126 7.72 -3.73 -12.24
N ARG A 127 8.39 -4.89 -12.26
CA ARG A 127 9.15 -5.37 -13.44
C ARG A 127 8.21 -5.71 -14.59
N HIS A 128 7.12 -6.41 -14.32
CA HIS A 128 6.12 -6.76 -15.35
C HIS A 128 5.50 -5.51 -15.98
N LEU A 129 5.25 -4.47 -15.18
CA LEU A 129 4.72 -3.18 -15.64
C LEU A 129 5.78 -2.29 -16.33
N GLY A 130 7.07 -2.69 -16.34
CA GLY A 130 8.16 -1.92 -16.91
C GLY A 130 8.53 -0.65 -16.11
N LEU A 131 8.10 -0.54 -14.85
CA LEU A 131 8.21 0.69 -14.05
C LEU A 131 9.47 0.78 -13.19
N GLN A 132 10.33 -0.25 -13.12
CA GLN A 132 11.45 -0.34 -12.19
C GLN A 132 12.47 0.80 -12.32
N ARG A 133 12.65 1.36 -13.52
CA ARG A 133 13.61 2.45 -13.78
C ARG A 133 13.06 3.85 -13.45
N HIS A 134 11.78 3.93 -13.08
CA HIS A 134 11.09 5.20 -12.80
C HIS A 134 10.97 5.50 -11.31
N PHE A 135 11.42 4.58 -10.47
CA PHE A 135 11.50 4.77 -9.02
C PHE A 135 12.96 4.87 -8.59
N ASP A 136 13.33 5.96 -7.92
CA ASP A 136 14.66 6.15 -7.32
C ASP A 136 14.91 5.14 -6.20
N LYS A 137 13.83 4.75 -5.50
CA LYS A 137 13.85 3.74 -4.43
C LYS A 137 12.59 2.91 -4.46
N HIS A 138 12.72 1.66 -4.03
CA HIS A 138 11.63 0.74 -3.79
C HIS A 138 11.68 0.31 -2.32
N ILE A 139 10.68 0.74 -1.55
CA ILE A 139 10.56 0.46 -0.12
C ILE A 139 9.38 -0.50 0.05
N SER A 140 9.70 -1.75 0.34
CA SER A 140 8.75 -2.82 0.68
C SER A 140 8.59 -2.94 2.20
N ILE A 141 7.62 -3.71 2.64
CA ILE A 141 7.27 -3.85 4.06
C ILE A 141 8.48 -4.26 4.93
N GLU A 142 9.37 -5.12 4.43
CA GLU A 142 10.54 -5.60 5.17
C GLU A 142 11.48 -4.45 5.57
N SER A 143 11.52 -3.40 4.75
CA SER A 143 12.34 -2.19 4.97
C SER A 143 11.70 -1.18 5.92
N MET A 144 10.43 -1.35 6.26
CA MET A 144 9.67 -0.42 7.11
C MET A 144 9.90 -0.73 8.59
N ARG A 145 11.13 -0.49 9.07
CA ARG A 145 11.52 -0.74 10.46
C ARG A 145 11.87 0.57 11.18
N VAL A 146 11.32 0.72 12.39
CA VAL A 146 11.65 1.80 13.34
C VAL A 146 12.14 1.12 14.61
N HIS A 147 13.33 1.47 15.09
CA HIS A 147 13.97 0.82 16.24
C HIS A 147 13.96 -0.73 16.13
N ARG A 148 14.26 -1.27 14.94
CA ARG A 148 14.24 -2.70 14.58
C ARG A 148 12.85 -3.35 14.56
N GLN A 149 11.81 -2.66 14.98
CA GLN A 149 10.43 -3.15 14.92
C GLN A 149 9.81 -2.86 13.55
N LEU A 150 9.07 -3.82 13.03
CA LEU A 150 8.29 -3.65 11.81
C LEU A 150 7.17 -2.63 12.05
N LYS A 151 7.14 -1.59 11.25
CA LYS A 151 6.16 -0.48 11.33
C LYS A 151 5.67 -0.12 9.92
N PRO A 152 4.83 -0.97 9.31
CA PRO A 152 4.29 -0.70 7.97
C PRO A 152 3.38 0.53 7.95
N LYS A 153 2.96 0.98 6.77
CA LYS A 153 1.87 1.95 6.65
C LYS A 153 0.65 1.44 7.43
N PRO A 154 -0.04 2.26 8.19
CA PRO A 154 -0.03 3.73 8.27
C PRO A 154 0.91 4.34 9.33
N SER A 155 2.03 3.73 9.68
CA SER A 155 2.94 4.20 10.73
C SER A 155 3.49 5.60 10.45
N ARG A 156 3.11 6.57 11.27
CA ARG A 156 3.65 7.94 11.21
C ARG A 156 5.14 7.98 11.53
N GLN A 157 5.63 7.15 12.45
CA GLN A 157 7.05 7.08 12.80
C GLN A 157 7.89 6.63 11.61
N MET A 158 7.42 5.63 10.87
CA MET A 158 8.08 5.16 9.65
C MET A 158 8.10 6.27 8.59
N LEU A 159 6.96 6.94 8.34
CA LEU A 159 6.90 8.04 7.37
C LEU A 159 7.83 9.21 7.77
N LEU A 160 7.85 9.63 9.04
CA LEU A 160 8.77 10.66 9.54
C LEU A 160 10.24 10.27 9.30
N GLN A 161 10.60 9.02 9.62
CA GLN A 161 11.95 8.52 9.40
C GLN A 161 12.30 8.50 7.91
N LEU A 162 11.37 8.14 7.04
CA LEU A 162 11.55 8.14 5.60
C LEU A 162 11.82 9.56 5.08
N ILE A 163 10.92 10.51 5.34
CA ILE A 163 11.07 11.89 4.84
C ILE A 163 12.32 12.58 5.39
N ALA A 164 12.69 12.30 6.64
CA ALA A 164 13.94 12.81 7.22
C ALA A 164 15.18 12.26 6.49
N ARG A 165 15.20 10.96 6.18
CA ARG A 165 16.29 10.33 5.38
C ARG A 165 16.37 10.88 3.97
N GLU A 166 15.23 11.22 3.35
CA GLU A 166 15.19 11.81 2.02
C GLU A 166 15.54 13.30 2.01
N ARG A 167 15.63 13.93 3.19
CA ARG A 167 15.95 15.36 3.38
C ARG A 167 14.98 16.27 2.59
N VAL A 168 13.70 15.91 2.56
CA VAL A 168 12.65 16.66 1.89
C VAL A 168 11.63 17.13 2.95
N PRO A 169 11.23 18.41 2.97
CA PRO A 169 10.20 18.90 3.87
C PRO A 169 8.88 18.17 3.64
N ALA A 170 8.11 17.89 4.70
CA ALA A 170 6.87 17.13 4.62
C ALA A 170 5.88 17.69 3.59
N HIS A 171 5.71 19.01 3.53
CA HIS A 171 4.80 19.68 2.58
C HIS A 171 5.21 19.54 1.10
N ARG A 172 6.42 19.07 0.82
CA ARG A 172 6.93 18.72 -0.50
C ARG A 172 6.85 17.23 -0.82
N CYS A 173 6.47 16.42 0.17
CA CYS A 173 6.23 15.00 -0.02
C CYS A 173 4.76 14.77 -0.38
N ILE A 174 4.50 13.97 -1.40
CA ILE A 174 3.16 13.68 -1.91
C ILE A 174 2.94 12.16 -1.82
N LEU A 175 2.00 11.74 -0.98
CA LEU A 175 1.59 10.33 -0.92
C LEU A 175 0.45 10.08 -1.89
N VAL A 176 0.63 9.15 -2.83
CA VAL A 176 -0.37 8.66 -3.79
C VAL A 176 -0.79 7.27 -3.37
N GLU A 177 -2.06 7.08 -2.99
CA GLU A 177 -2.50 5.93 -2.21
C GLU A 177 -4.01 5.69 -2.41
N ASP A 178 -4.46 4.43 -2.32
CA ASP A 178 -5.88 4.05 -2.34
C ASP A 178 -6.48 3.94 -0.94
N THR A 179 -5.66 3.65 0.07
CA THR A 179 -6.10 3.36 1.44
C THR A 179 -6.21 4.62 2.30
N ALA A 180 -7.45 4.97 2.67
CA ALA A 180 -7.78 6.21 3.39
C ALA A 180 -7.00 6.41 4.70
N VAL A 181 -6.76 5.35 5.49
CA VAL A 181 -6.03 5.45 6.76
C VAL A 181 -4.55 5.82 6.55
N ASN A 182 -3.93 5.39 5.45
CA ASN A 182 -2.57 5.75 5.09
C ASN A 182 -2.48 7.25 4.74
N LEU A 183 -3.44 7.75 3.95
CA LEU A 183 -3.56 9.17 3.62
C LEU A 183 -3.76 10.04 4.86
N LYS A 184 -4.65 9.61 5.78
CA LYS A 184 -4.89 10.33 7.04
C LYS A 184 -3.62 10.46 7.86
N SER A 185 -2.84 9.39 7.99
CA SER A 185 -1.56 9.39 8.71
C SER A 185 -0.52 10.31 8.04
N ALA A 186 -0.43 10.30 6.72
CA ALA A 186 0.47 11.18 5.97
C ALA A 186 0.07 12.66 6.13
N LYS A 187 -1.22 12.96 6.03
CA LYS A 187 -1.75 14.34 6.20
C LYS A 187 -1.44 14.91 7.57
N GLN A 188 -1.53 14.10 8.63
CA GLN A 188 -1.18 14.50 10.00
C GLN A 188 0.30 14.90 10.17
N LEU A 189 1.16 14.45 9.27
CA LEU A 189 2.58 14.82 9.23
C LEU A 189 2.87 16.00 8.29
N GLY A 190 1.84 16.58 7.67
CA GLY A 190 1.96 17.68 6.73
C GLY A 190 2.30 17.28 5.30
N LEU A 191 2.24 15.99 4.94
CA LEU A 191 2.38 15.57 3.54
C LEU A 191 1.17 16.03 2.72
N ARG A 192 1.39 16.20 1.42
CA ARG A 192 0.29 16.26 0.45
C ARG A 192 -0.22 14.86 0.17
N THR A 193 -1.51 14.75 -0.09
CA THR A 193 -2.19 13.45 -0.23
C THR A 193 -3.01 13.39 -1.49
N VAL A 194 -2.85 12.32 -2.23
CA VAL A 194 -3.65 12.00 -3.41
C VAL A 194 -4.37 10.68 -3.19
N TRP A 195 -5.69 10.71 -3.21
CA TRP A 195 -6.52 9.52 -3.08
C TRP A 195 -6.88 8.97 -4.45
N VAL A 196 -6.38 7.78 -4.77
CA VAL A 196 -6.70 7.05 -5.99
C VAL A 196 -7.88 6.12 -5.72
N THR A 197 -8.99 6.28 -6.47
CA THR A 197 -10.23 5.54 -6.19
C THR A 197 -10.61 4.55 -7.29
N GLN A 198 -9.78 4.41 -8.32
CA GLN A 198 -10.07 3.63 -9.51
C GLN A 198 -10.51 2.19 -9.21
N TYR A 199 -9.69 1.50 -8.44
CA TYR A 199 -9.88 0.07 -8.19
C TYR A 199 -10.75 -0.22 -6.96
N LEU A 200 -11.04 0.80 -6.14
CA LEU A 200 -11.93 0.66 -4.98
C LEU A 200 -13.38 0.43 -5.41
N ARG A 201 -13.81 1.04 -6.51
CA ARG A 201 -15.17 0.87 -7.06
C ARG A 201 -15.43 -0.52 -7.62
N SER A 202 -14.37 -1.18 -8.06
CA SER A 202 -14.41 -2.52 -8.68
C SER A 202 -14.20 -3.64 -7.66
N ASN A 203 -14.00 -3.31 -6.39
CA ASN A 203 -13.75 -4.29 -5.34
C ASN A 203 -15.09 -4.80 -4.77
N PRO A 204 -15.52 -6.04 -5.11
CA PRO A 204 -16.77 -6.60 -4.59
C PRO A 204 -16.75 -6.82 -3.08
N HIS A 205 -15.58 -6.77 -2.45
CA HIS A 205 -15.36 -6.96 -1.02
C HIS A 205 -15.05 -5.65 -0.29
N ALA A 206 -15.18 -4.50 -0.96
CA ALA A 206 -14.97 -3.20 -0.33
C ALA A 206 -16.02 -2.99 0.78
N PRO A 207 -15.60 -2.58 2.00
CA PRO A 207 -16.54 -2.23 3.04
C PRO A 207 -17.51 -1.15 2.56
N SER A 208 -18.79 -1.28 2.91
CA SER A 208 -19.84 -0.30 2.54
C SER A 208 -19.52 1.13 2.99
N GLU A 209 -18.77 1.30 4.08
CA GLU A 209 -18.24 2.59 4.54
C GLU A 209 -17.25 3.22 3.55
N ASP A 210 -16.37 2.42 2.97
CA ASP A 210 -15.40 2.93 1.99
C ASP A 210 -16.11 3.34 0.70
N LEU A 211 -17.13 2.61 0.27
CA LEU A 211 -17.96 2.99 -0.87
C LEU A 211 -18.73 4.30 -0.63
N ARG A 212 -19.27 4.52 0.58
CA ARG A 212 -19.90 5.80 0.94
C ARG A 212 -18.92 6.96 0.96
N ARG A 213 -17.68 6.74 1.42
CA ARG A 213 -16.61 7.74 1.38
C ARG A 213 -16.19 8.10 -0.04
N LEU A 214 -16.44 7.22 -1.03
CA LEU A 214 -16.16 7.53 -2.44
C LEU A 214 -17.00 8.69 -3.00
N THR A 215 -18.10 9.05 -2.39
CA THR A 215 -18.93 10.20 -2.82
C THR A 215 -18.40 11.54 -2.31
N THR A 216 -17.61 11.55 -1.24
CA THR A 216 -17.06 12.75 -0.60
C THR A 216 -15.53 12.81 -0.73
N GLN A 217 -14.94 13.97 -0.49
CA GLN A 217 -13.50 14.14 -0.34
C GLN A 217 -13.22 14.49 1.13
N PRO A 218 -12.63 13.57 1.90
CA PRO A 218 -12.27 13.84 3.29
C PRO A 218 -11.24 14.97 3.43
N ALA A 219 -11.26 15.71 4.53
CA ALA A 219 -10.34 16.83 4.78
C ALA A 219 -8.85 16.45 4.76
N TYR A 220 -8.53 15.18 4.96
CA TYR A 220 -7.15 14.67 4.86
C TYR A 220 -6.73 14.31 3.43
N VAL A 221 -7.54 14.59 2.41
CA VAL A 221 -7.25 14.34 0.99
C VAL A 221 -7.14 15.68 0.28
N ASP A 222 -5.96 16.03 -0.24
CA ASP A 222 -5.76 17.26 -1.01
C ASP A 222 -6.31 17.13 -2.43
N VAL A 223 -6.09 15.96 -3.05
CA VAL A 223 -6.58 15.67 -4.40
C VAL A 223 -7.17 14.27 -4.42
N LYS A 224 -8.35 14.12 -5.00
CA LYS A 224 -8.99 12.84 -5.27
C LYS A 224 -9.06 12.61 -6.77
N VAL A 225 -8.60 11.45 -7.21
CA VAL A 225 -8.57 11.07 -8.61
C VAL A 225 -9.20 9.70 -8.82
N SER A 226 -9.86 9.51 -9.95
CA SER A 226 -10.36 8.20 -10.38
C SER A 226 -9.29 7.36 -11.10
N SER A 227 -8.15 7.95 -11.42
CA SER A 227 -7.00 7.29 -12.03
C SER A 227 -5.73 8.09 -11.74
N VAL A 228 -4.60 7.40 -11.51
CA VAL A 228 -3.29 8.05 -11.35
C VAL A 228 -2.90 8.90 -12.57
N ARG A 229 -3.43 8.63 -13.75
CA ARG A 229 -3.20 9.42 -14.96
C ARG A 229 -3.64 10.87 -14.84
N GLN A 230 -4.60 11.16 -13.95
CA GLN A 230 -5.09 12.52 -13.70
C GLN A 230 -4.12 13.36 -12.87
N LEU A 231 -3.03 12.79 -12.32
CA LEU A 231 -2.07 13.54 -11.50
C LEU A 231 -1.51 14.77 -12.19
N MET A 232 -1.23 14.68 -13.51
CA MET A 232 -0.68 15.79 -14.25
C MET A 232 -1.58 17.03 -14.27
N SER A 233 -2.89 16.85 -14.34
CA SER A 233 -3.87 17.97 -14.34
C SER A 233 -4.05 18.61 -12.95
N HIS A 234 -3.55 17.97 -11.90
CA HIS A 234 -3.68 18.42 -10.52
C HIS A 234 -2.38 18.92 -9.88
N LEU A 235 -1.27 19.04 -10.65
CA LEU A 235 0.03 19.47 -10.11
C LEU A 235 -0.06 20.81 -9.38
N HIS A 236 -0.82 21.77 -9.90
CA HIS A 236 -1.02 23.09 -9.30
C HIS A 236 -1.61 23.02 -7.88
N ARG A 237 -2.43 22.01 -7.56
CA ARG A 237 -3.02 21.81 -6.22
C ARG A 237 -2.04 21.12 -5.26
N LEU A 238 -1.01 20.51 -5.78
CA LEU A 238 0.00 19.76 -5.03
C LEU A 238 1.27 20.62 -4.76
N GLY A 239 1.24 21.91 -5.11
CA GLY A 239 2.29 22.86 -4.78
C GLY A 239 3.48 22.85 -5.74
N ASN A 240 3.21 22.52 -6.99
CA ASN A 240 4.16 22.67 -8.12
C ASN A 240 3.76 23.83 -9.01
#